data_e00b1057dbc47bcb533e61fe52c1e0f1
#
_entry.id   e00b1057dbc47bcb533e61fe52c1e0f1
#
_cell.length_a   1.000
_cell.length_b   1.000
_cell.length_c   1.000
_cell.angle_alpha   90.00
_cell.angle_beta   90.00
_cell.angle_gamma   90.00
#
_symmetry.space_group_name_H-M   'P 1'
#
loop_
_entity.id
_entity.type
_entity.pdbx_description
1 polymer ?
#
loop_
_entity_poly.entity_id
_entity_poly.type
_entity_poly.pdbx_seq_one_letter_code
_entity_poly.pdbx_strand_id
1 'polypeptide(L)' 'MDVGAIEYIHSQLVAQRDEGKAVLLVSLELDEVMEVSDRILVMFEGEIVADLDPKRTTVQELGLYMAGSKREAAQ' A
#
# COMPACT_ATOMS: atom_id res chain seq x y z
N MET A 1 -13.12 -10.89 8.79
CA MET A 1 -11.90 -11.33 9.50
C MET A 1 -11.86 -10.66 10.86
N ASP A 2 -11.42 -11.37 11.88
CA ASP A 2 -11.29 -10.85 13.24
C ASP A 2 -10.26 -9.71 13.28
N VAL A 3 -10.60 -8.62 13.97
CA VAL A 3 -9.72 -7.44 14.10
C VAL A 3 -8.39 -7.81 14.77
N GLY A 4 -8.43 -8.65 15.79
CA GLY A 4 -7.20 -9.12 16.45
C GLY A 4 -6.30 -9.92 15.51
N ALA A 5 -6.88 -10.72 14.63
CA ALA A 5 -6.11 -11.48 13.64
C ALA A 5 -5.46 -10.54 12.61
N ILE A 6 -6.17 -9.48 12.20
CA ILE A 6 -5.63 -8.48 11.27
C ILE A 6 -4.45 -7.76 11.91
N GLU A 7 -4.60 -7.30 13.13
CA GLU A 7 -3.53 -6.62 13.86
C GLU A 7 -2.30 -7.51 14.05
N TYR A 8 -2.53 -8.78 14.35
CA TYR A 8 -1.44 -9.75 14.48
C TYR A 8 -0.67 -9.91 13.16
N ILE A 9 -1.40 -10.09 12.05
CA ILE A 9 -0.78 -10.23 10.73
C ILE A 9 0.04 -8.99 10.40
N HIS A 10 -0.50 -7.79 10.62
CA HIS A 10 0.20 -6.54 10.38
C HIS A 10 1.48 -6.43 11.22
N SER A 11 1.41 -6.82 12.48
CA SER A 11 2.59 -6.79 13.34
C SER A 11 3.68 -7.75 12.86
N GLN A 12 3.30 -8.90 12.32
CA GLN A 12 4.24 -9.87 11.76
C GLN A 12 4.90 -9.35 10.48
N LEU A 13 4.14 -8.69 9.61
CA LEU A 13 4.67 -8.08 8.39
C LEU A 13 5.73 -7.03 8.73
N VAL A 14 5.42 -6.15 9.68
CA VAL A 14 6.33 -5.10 10.13
C VAL A 14 7.57 -5.71 10.79
N ALA A 15 7.42 -6.74 11.60
CA ALA A 15 8.53 -7.44 12.24
C ALA A 15 9.49 -8.04 11.22
N GLN A 16 8.98 -8.65 10.15
CA GLN A 16 9.82 -9.21 9.09
C GLN A 16 10.62 -8.11 8.38
N ARG A 17 9.97 -7.00 8.09
CA ARG A 17 10.64 -5.83 7.50
C ARG A 17 11.77 -5.34 8.42
N ASP A 18 11.50 -5.22 9.71
CA ASP A 18 12.46 -4.72 10.68
C ASP A 18 13.67 -5.65 10.86
N GLU A 19 13.53 -6.91 10.47
CA GLU A 19 14.64 -7.86 10.41
C GLU A 19 15.47 -7.73 9.12
N GLY A 20 15.15 -6.76 8.28
CA GLY A 20 15.87 -6.52 7.03
C GLY A 20 15.35 -7.28 5.83
N LYS A 21 14.18 -7.87 5.93
CA LYS A 21 13.57 -8.62 4.83
C LYS A 21 12.76 -7.71 3.93
N ALA A 22 12.66 -8.08 2.66
CA ALA A 22 11.73 -7.44 1.75
C ALA A 22 10.37 -8.13 1.88
N VAL A 23 9.32 -7.32 2.04
CA VAL A 23 7.95 -7.83 2.19
C VAL A 23 7.09 -7.24 1.10
N LEU A 24 6.42 -8.08 0.33
CA LEU A 24 5.45 -7.66 -0.67
C LEU A 24 4.05 -7.93 -0.16
N LEU A 25 3.26 -6.86 -0.03
CA LEU A 25 1.85 -6.96 0.34
C LEU A 25 0.99 -6.57 -0.86
N VAL A 26 0.06 -7.43 -1.23
CA VAL A 26 -0.93 -7.12 -2.27
C VAL A 26 -2.28 -7.02 -1.59
N SER A 27 -2.91 -5.85 -1.67
CA SER A 27 -4.16 -5.59 -0.98
C SER A 27 -5.01 -4.55 -1.72
N LEU A 28 -6.33 -4.67 -1.57
CA LEU A 28 -7.27 -3.67 -2.06
C LEU A 28 -7.78 -2.78 -0.90
N GLU A 29 -7.32 -3.04 0.32
CA GLU A 29 -7.75 -2.30 1.50
C GLU A 29 -6.86 -1.07 1.68
N LEU A 30 -7.42 0.11 1.42
CA LEU A 30 -6.67 1.37 1.45
C LEU A 30 -6.01 1.63 2.80
N ASP A 31 -6.76 1.44 3.88
CA ASP A 31 -6.25 1.70 5.22
C ASP A 31 -5.09 0.77 5.58
N GLU A 32 -5.20 -0.50 5.20
CA GLU A 32 -4.14 -1.49 5.43
C GLU A 32 -2.86 -1.08 4.71
N VAL A 33 -2.99 -0.77 3.43
CA VAL A 33 -1.84 -0.39 2.59
C VAL A 33 -1.15 0.85 3.16
N MET A 34 -1.94 1.86 3.53
CA MET A 34 -1.40 3.10 4.10
C MET A 34 -0.70 2.88 5.44
N GLU A 35 -1.24 1.99 6.25
CA GLU A 35 -0.73 1.78 7.61
C GLU A 35 0.59 1.02 7.65
N VAL A 36 0.73 -0.03 6.83
CA VAL A 36 1.86 -0.95 6.97
C VAL A 36 2.95 -0.79 5.92
N SER A 37 2.70 -0.03 4.85
CA SER A 37 3.64 0.04 3.73
C SER A 37 4.65 1.17 3.90
N ASP A 38 5.87 0.93 3.42
CA ASP A 38 6.90 1.95 3.30
C ASP A 38 6.87 2.59 1.91
N ARG A 39 6.35 1.85 0.94
CA ARG A 39 6.25 2.27 -0.45
C ARG A 39 5.02 1.63 -1.05
N ILE A 40 4.25 2.39 -1.81
CA ILE A 40 3.02 1.91 -2.42
C ILE A 40 3.12 2.02 -3.94
N LEU A 41 2.98 0.89 -4.61
CA LEU A 41 2.85 0.87 -6.07
C LEU A 41 1.38 0.63 -6.39
N VAL A 42 0.78 1.51 -7.20
CA VAL A 42 -0.61 1.36 -7.59
C VAL A 42 -0.67 0.78 -8.99
N MET A 43 -1.42 -0.31 -9.13
CA MET A 43 -1.65 -0.94 -10.43
C MET A 43 -3.06 -0.63 -10.91
N PHE A 44 -3.18 -0.32 -12.20
CA PHE A 44 -4.47 -0.13 -12.85
C PHE A 44 -4.36 -0.61 -14.29
N GLU A 45 -5.25 -1.51 -14.65
CA GLU A 45 -5.31 -2.07 -16.01
C GLU A 45 -3.95 -2.59 -16.51
N GLY A 46 -3.24 -3.31 -15.65
CA GLY A 46 -1.97 -3.96 -16.02
C GLY A 46 -0.75 -3.04 -15.99
N GLU A 47 -0.91 -1.81 -15.55
CA GLU A 47 0.20 -0.86 -15.48
C GLU A 47 0.40 -0.32 -14.07
N ILE A 48 1.63 0.04 -13.74
CA ILE A 48 1.93 0.78 -12.52
C ILE A 48 1.66 2.26 -12.82
N VAL A 49 0.64 2.80 -12.20
CA VAL A 49 0.21 4.20 -12.45
C VAL A 49 0.71 5.17 -11.41
N ALA A 50 1.25 4.69 -10.30
CA ALA A 50 1.80 5.54 -9.26
C ALA A 50 2.80 4.77 -8.39
N ASP A 51 3.77 5.48 -7.86
CA ASP A 51 4.77 5.02 -6.90
C ASP A 51 4.78 6.06 -5.78
N LEU A 52 4.20 5.73 -4.65
CA LEU A 52 3.83 6.70 -3.63
C LEU A 52 4.54 6.44 -2.31
N ASP A 53 4.85 7.54 -1.62
CA ASP A 53 5.28 7.50 -0.23
C ASP A 53 4.02 7.66 0.63
N PRO A 54 3.65 6.67 1.46
CA PRO A 54 2.45 6.76 2.28
C PRO A 54 2.46 7.93 3.26
N LYS A 55 3.65 8.42 3.63
CA LYS A 55 3.76 9.59 4.52
C LYS A 55 3.39 10.90 3.84
N ARG A 56 3.35 10.92 2.51
CA ARG A 56 3.06 12.10 1.69
C ARG A 56 1.80 11.95 0.86
N THR A 57 1.03 10.90 1.12
CA THR A 57 -0.15 10.55 0.35
C THR A 57 -1.35 10.46 1.27
N THR A 58 -2.50 10.91 0.82
CA THR A 58 -3.76 10.76 1.55
C THR A 58 -4.51 9.53 1.06
N VAL A 59 -5.44 9.03 1.87
CA VAL A 59 -6.33 7.92 1.47
C VAL A 59 -7.14 8.32 0.23
N GLN A 60 -7.57 9.57 0.16
CA GLN A 60 -8.33 10.09 -0.99
C GLN A 60 -7.49 10.06 -2.27
N GLU A 61 -6.23 10.48 -2.20
CA GLU A 61 -5.32 10.43 -3.34
C GLU A 61 -5.09 9.00 -3.80
N LEU A 62 -4.79 8.11 -2.85
CA LEU A 62 -4.57 6.70 -3.15
C LEU A 62 -5.79 6.11 -3.86
N GLY A 63 -7.00 6.44 -3.38
CA GLY A 63 -8.25 6.00 -4.01
C GLY A 63 -8.38 6.46 -5.45
N LEU A 64 -7.98 7.69 -5.76
CA LEU A 64 -8.03 8.22 -7.11
C LEU A 64 -7.11 7.45 -8.06
N TYR A 65 -5.89 7.14 -7.62
CA TYR A 65 -4.98 6.33 -8.42
C TYR A 65 -5.52 4.91 -8.63
N MET A 66 -6.07 4.30 -7.59
CA MET A 66 -6.61 2.94 -7.66
C MET A 66 -7.83 2.85 -8.57
N ALA A 67 -8.59 3.93 -8.68
CA ALA A 67 -9.76 3.99 -9.57
C ALA A 67 -9.40 4.38 -11.01
N GLY A 68 -8.12 4.66 -11.28
CA GLY A 68 -7.68 5.13 -12.59
C GLY A 68 -8.01 6.58 -12.88
N SER A 69 -8.51 7.33 -11.88
CA SER A 69 -8.89 8.73 -12.04
C SER A 69 -7.71 9.68 -11.99
N LYS A 70 -6.56 9.19 -11.55
CA LYS A 70 -5.32 9.96 -11.45
C LYS A 70 -4.15 9.06 -11.82
N ARG A 71 -3.14 9.65 -12.44
CA ARG A 71 -1.94 8.93 -12.86
C ARG A 71 -0.74 9.85 -12.71
N GLU A 72 0.35 9.33 -12.18
CA GLU A 72 1.60 10.09 -12.12
C GLU A 72 2.18 10.28 -13.52
N ALA A 73 2.91 11.39 -13.71
CA ALA A 73 3.59 11.63 -14.97
C ALA A 73 4.60 10.51 -15.22
N ALA A 74 4.76 10.12 -16.49
CA ALA A 74 5.76 9.15 -16.90
C ALA A 74 7.16 9.68 -16.55
N GLN A 75 7.99 8.78 -16.05
CA GLN A 75 9.36 9.10 -15.67
C GLN A 75 10.33 8.62 -16.73
#